data_85f78ab2027aa3ef3c6602ca906d51ac
#
_entry.id   85f78ab2027aa3ef3c6602ca906d51ac
#
_cell.length_a   1.000
_cell.length_b   1.000
_cell.length_c   1.000
_cell.angle_alpha   90.00
_cell.angle_beta   90.00
_cell.angle_gamma   90.00
#
_symmetry.space_group_name_H-M   'P 1'
#
loop_
_entity.id
_entity.type
_entity.pdbx_description
1 polymer ?
#
loop_
_entity_poly.entity_id
_entity_poly.type
_entity_poly.pdbx_seq_one_letter_code
_entity_poly.pdbx_strand_id
1 'polypeptide(L)'
;MLAALPCGFSASLAIHRHGSDWSNPGALWAGLAIFISLCLGLLAITIAFTLSIAGRRITQWHWRSLAALSAAWLVVNLIDVTVSNEPWGEFGDGIYCYSFMMLAGLPMMVVIVSALRRTRALHPASCLAIAGLGVAALTQILLGFCHPVAGDLMDLVMHLAAAATLVAVCVLAGRRWIAI
;
A
#
# COMPACT_ATOMS: atom_id res chain seq x y z
N MET A 1 -11.17 -10.39 2.77
CA MET A 1 -9.73 -10.19 2.59
C MET A 1 -9.16 -11.05 1.47
N LEU A 2 -9.39 -12.37 1.46
CA LEU A 2 -8.81 -13.28 0.46
C LEU A 2 -9.14 -12.94 -1.00
N ALA A 3 -10.24 -12.25 -1.29
CA ALA A 3 -10.63 -11.85 -2.65
C ALA A 3 -9.92 -10.57 -3.15
N ALA A 4 -9.39 -9.73 -2.27
CA ALA A 4 -8.75 -8.47 -2.67
C ALA A 4 -7.38 -8.71 -3.34
N LEU A 5 -6.58 -9.62 -2.79
CA LEU A 5 -5.26 -9.96 -3.34
C LEU A 5 -5.35 -10.56 -4.76
N PRO A 6 -6.23 -11.57 -5.04
CA PRO A 6 -6.38 -12.07 -6.40
C PRO A 6 -6.86 -11.01 -7.40
N CYS A 7 -7.74 -10.08 -6.98
CA CYS A 7 -8.17 -8.98 -7.84
C CYS A 7 -7.02 -8.02 -8.18
N GLY A 8 -6.19 -7.66 -7.20
CA GLY A 8 -5.00 -6.87 -7.43
C GLY A 8 -3.97 -7.60 -8.29
N PHE A 9 -3.74 -8.88 -8.02
CA PHE A 9 -2.80 -9.71 -8.77
C PHE A 9 -3.21 -9.89 -10.24
N SER A 10 -4.49 -10.16 -10.52
CA SER A 10 -4.98 -10.27 -11.90
C SER A 10 -4.84 -8.95 -12.67
N ALA A 11 -5.03 -7.81 -12.01
CA ALA A 11 -4.79 -6.50 -12.61
C ALA A 11 -3.30 -6.25 -12.87
N SER A 12 -2.41 -6.71 -11.98
CA SER A 12 -0.95 -6.57 -12.13
C SER A 12 -0.38 -7.38 -13.27
N LEU A 13 -0.93 -8.57 -13.56
CA LEU A 13 -0.52 -9.40 -14.69
C LEU A 13 -0.70 -8.71 -16.05
N ALA A 14 -1.63 -7.74 -16.15
CA ALA A 14 -1.87 -6.99 -17.38
C ALA A 14 -0.73 -6.01 -17.73
N ILE A 15 0.14 -5.67 -16.76
CA ILE A 15 1.20 -4.65 -16.92
C ILE A 15 2.60 -5.28 -16.75
N HIS A 16 2.72 -6.61 -16.77
CA HIS A 16 3.98 -7.28 -16.53
C HIS A 16 5.07 -6.79 -17.52
N ARG A 17 6.09 -6.10 -16.98
CA ARG A 17 7.35 -5.81 -17.69
C ARG A 17 8.41 -6.85 -17.26
N HIS A 18 9.58 -6.50 -16.99
CA HIS A 18 10.66 -7.44 -16.64
C HIS A 18 10.55 -7.87 -15.18
N GLY A 19 10.80 -9.14 -14.89
CA GLY A 19 10.86 -9.63 -13.51
C GLY A 19 12.03 -9.00 -12.74
N SER A 20 11.87 -8.86 -11.43
CA SER A 20 12.90 -8.32 -10.54
C SER A 20 14.14 -9.22 -10.52
N ASP A 21 15.33 -8.65 -10.71
CA ASP A 21 16.59 -9.37 -10.56
C ASP A 21 17.01 -9.41 -9.09
N TRP A 22 16.69 -10.52 -8.43
CA TRP A 22 16.98 -10.75 -7.02
C TRP A 22 18.44 -11.13 -6.73
N SER A 23 19.32 -11.20 -7.74
CA SER A 23 20.76 -11.41 -7.55
C SER A 23 21.51 -10.12 -7.18
N ASN A 24 20.85 -8.96 -7.28
CA ASN A 24 21.42 -7.66 -6.96
C ASN A 24 21.63 -7.50 -5.43
N PRO A 25 22.70 -6.84 -4.96
CA PRO A 25 22.92 -6.51 -3.54
C PRO A 25 21.76 -5.76 -2.87
N GLY A 26 20.97 -4.98 -3.62
CA GLY A 26 19.74 -4.32 -3.16
C GLY A 26 18.59 -5.26 -2.79
N ALA A 27 18.64 -6.55 -3.19
CA ALA A 27 17.57 -7.52 -2.94
C ALA A 27 17.19 -7.66 -1.46
N LEU A 28 18.15 -7.48 -0.55
CA LEU A 28 17.90 -7.52 0.88
C LEU A 28 16.99 -6.36 1.33
N TRP A 29 17.25 -5.15 0.87
CA TRP A 29 16.46 -3.96 1.21
C TRP A 29 15.06 -4.04 0.58
N ALA A 30 14.96 -4.45 -0.67
CA ALA A 30 13.69 -4.69 -1.35
C ALA A 30 12.86 -5.78 -0.64
N GLY A 31 13.47 -6.90 -0.26
CA GLY A 31 12.83 -7.96 0.50
C GLY A 31 12.32 -7.49 1.87
N LEU A 32 13.11 -6.67 2.57
CA LEU A 32 12.73 -6.08 3.85
C LEU A 32 11.57 -5.08 3.68
N ALA A 33 11.59 -4.25 2.65
CA ALA A 33 10.51 -3.32 2.33
C ALA A 33 9.20 -4.05 2.03
N ILE A 34 9.25 -5.14 1.25
CA ILE A 34 8.10 -6.01 0.96
C ILE A 34 7.55 -6.63 2.26
N PHE A 35 8.41 -7.16 3.13
CA PHE A 35 7.99 -7.75 4.39
C PHE A 35 7.32 -6.73 5.31
N ILE A 36 7.90 -5.54 5.45
CA ILE A 36 7.32 -4.44 6.24
C ILE A 36 5.98 -4.01 5.64
N SER A 37 5.88 -3.91 4.31
CA SER A 37 4.63 -3.58 3.61
C SER A 37 3.54 -4.62 3.87
N LEU A 38 3.88 -5.91 3.94
CA LEU A 38 2.95 -6.96 4.29
C LEU A 38 2.43 -6.78 5.72
N CYS A 39 3.33 -6.60 6.69
CA CYS A 39 2.95 -6.37 8.08
C CYS A 39 2.10 -5.11 8.24
N LEU A 40 2.49 -4.02 7.59
CA LEU A 40 1.76 -2.74 7.59
C LEU A 40 0.36 -2.90 6.98
N GLY A 41 0.26 -3.55 5.82
CA GLY A 41 -1.00 -3.78 5.12
C GLY A 41 -1.97 -4.61 5.94
N LEU A 42 -1.51 -5.73 6.50
CA LEU A 42 -2.32 -6.61 7.34
C LEU A 42 -2.78 -5.91 8.63
N LEU A 43 -1.86 -5.19 9.29
CA LEU A 43 -2.19 -4.43 10.51
C LEU A 43 -3.20 -3.32 10.20
N ALA A 44 -2.99 -2.52 9.16
CA ALA A 44 -3.88 -1.43 8.78
C ALA A 44 -5.29 -1.95 8.46
N ILE A 45 -5.41 -3.01 7.67
CA ILE A 45 -6.73 -3.59 7.36
C ILE A 45 -7.38 -4.17 8.62
N THR A 46 -6.65 -4.83 9.49
CA THR A 46 -7.17 -5.34 10.77
C THR A 46 -7.69 -4.21 11.65
N ILE A 47 -6.95 -3.10 11.75
CA ILE A 47 -7.38 -1.90 12.48
C ILE A 47 -8.64 -1.32 11.84
N ALA A 48 -8.71 -1.17 10.51
CA ALA A 48 -9.87 -0.62 9.82
C ALA A 48 -11.14 -1.44 10.09
N PHE A 49 -11.06 -2.78 10.01
CA PHE A 49 -12.18 -3.65 10.35
C PHE A 49 -12.53 -3.63 11.84
N THR A 50 -11.55 -3.52 12.72
CA THR A 50 -11.81 -3.42 14.17
C THR A 50 -12.52 -2.11 14.54
N LEU A 51 -12.11 -0.98 13.92
CA LEU A 51 -12.76 0.32 14.06
C LEU A 51 -14.20 0.34 13.52
N SER A 52 -14.48 -0.53 12.56
CA SER A 52 -15.81 -0.61 11.96
C SER A 52 -16.83 -1.34 12.86
N ILE A 53 -16.38 -2.08 13.88
CA ILE A 53 -17.25 -2.83 14.79
C ILE A 53 -17.61 -1.95 16.00
N ALA A 54 -18.89 -1.69 16.20
CA ALA A 54 -19.37 -0.91 17.34
C ALA A 54 -18.95 -1.56 18.69
N GLY A 55 -18.43 -0.73 19.61
CA GLY A 55 -18.00 -1.17 20.94
C GLY A 55 -16.57 -1.72 21.02
N ARG A 56 -15.89 -1.99 19.92
CA ARG A 56 -14.46 -2.34 19.95
C ARG A 56 -13.59 -1.10 20.06
N ARG A 57 -12.66 -1.13 21.03
CA ARG A 57 -11.65 -0.10 21.21
C ARG A 57 -10.31 -0.58 20.66
N ILE A 58 -9.65 0.28 19.90
CA ILE A 58 -8.27 0.04 19.46
C ILE A 58 -7.36 0.55 20.57
N THR A 59 -6.44 -0.31 21.01
CA THR A 59 -5.44 0.05 22.01
C THR A 59 -4.40 0.97 21.40
N GLN A 60 -3.77 1.80 22.24
CA GLN A 60 -2.70 2.71 21.82
C GLN A 60 -1.52 1.96 21.18
N TRP A 61 -1.34 0.68 21.52
CA TRP A 61 -0.33 -0.18 20.93
C TRP A 61 -0.51 -0.35 19.42
N HIS A 62 -1.72 -0.56 18.93
CA HIS A 62 -1.97 -0.70 17.49
C HIS A 62 -1.60 0.57 16.71
N TRP A 63 -1.88 1.75 17.26
CA TRP A 63 -1.50 3.03 16.65
C TRP A 63 0.02 3.21 16.62
N ARG A 64 0.69 2.86 17.72
CA ARG A 64 2.15 2.90 17.78
C ARG A 64 2.79 1.93 16.79
N SER A 65 2.27 0.72 16.69
CA SER A 65 2.77 -0.28 15.72
C SER A 65 2.53 0.17 14.28
N LEU A 66 1.37 0.76 13.98
CA LEU A 66 1.09 1.31 12.64
C LEU A 66 2.08 2.42 12.28
N ALA A 67 2.30 3.37 13.18
CA ALA A 67 3.25 4.46 12.99
C ALA A 67 4.70 3.94 12.87
N ALA A 68 5.09 2.99 13.72
CA ALA A 68 6.43 2.40 13.68
C ALA A 68 6.70 1.64 12.38
N LEU A 69 5.73 0.85 11.89
CA LEU A 69 5.86 0.14 10.62
C LEU A 69 5.90 1.11 9.43
N SER A 70 5.10 2.19 9.45
CA SER A 70 5.13 3.21 8.40
C SER A 70 6.48 3.95 8.38
N ALA A 71 7.02 4.29 9.55
CA ALA A 71 8.34 4.90 9.67
C ALA A 71 9.46 3.94 9.24
N ALA A 72 9.40 2.68 9.67
CA ALA A 72 10.36 1.66 9.28
C ALA A 72 10.36 1.43 7.77
N TRP A 73 9.19 1.38 7.14
CA TRP A 73 9.05 1.29 5.69
C TRP A 73 9.75 2.46 4.99
N LEU A 74 9.50 3.69 5.45
CA LEU A 74 10.11 4.88 4.86
C LEU A 74 11.64 4.85 5.02
N VAL A 75 12.14 4.49 6.20
CA VAL A 75 13.57 4.42 6.48
C VAL A 75 14.25 3.37 5.60
N VAL A 76 13.66 2.18 5.44
CA VAL A 76 14.23 1.12 4.60
C VAL A 76 14.32 1.56 3.14
N ASN A 77 13.28 2.20 2.61
CA ASN A 77 13.31 2.71 1.23
C ASN A 77 14.31 3.87 1.05
N LEU A 78 14.47 4.75 2.06
CA LEU A 78 15.49 5.80 2.03
C LEU A 78 16.90 5.21 2.04
N ILE A 79 17.15 4.15 2.82
CA ILE A 79 18.43 3.45 2.83
C ILE A 79 18.68 2.81 1.46
N ASP A 80 17.67 2.15 0.86
CA ASP A 80 17.79 1.53 -0.45
C ASP A 80 18.19 2.55 -1.52
N VAL A 81 17.51 3.70 -1.58
CA VAL A 81 17.86 4.80 -2.49
C VAL A 81 19.29 5.34 -2.25
N THR A 82 19.76 5.41 -0.99
CA THR A 82 21.10 5.90 -0.70
C THR A 82 22.20 4.89 -1.01
N VAL A 83 21.91 3.60 -0.87
CA VAL A 83 22.88 2.51 -1.11
C VAL A 83 22.95 2.13 -2.59
N SER A 84 21.85 2.20 -3.32
CA SER A 84 21.79 1.87 -4.74
C SER A 84 22.61 2.83 -5.61
N ASN A 85 22.80 4.07 -5.13
CA ASN A 85 23.58 5.12 -5.83
C ASN A 85 23.12 5.31 -7.30
N GLU A 86 21.88 4.93 -7.60
CA GLU A 86 21.31 5.09 -8.93
C GLU A 86 21.02 6.58 -9.20
N PRO A 87 21.24 7.03 -10.44
CA PRO A 87 20.87 8.39 -10.81
C PRO A 87 19.36 8.59 -10.60
N TRP A 88 18.94 9.84 -10.44
CA TRP A 88 17.53 10.19 -10.37
C TRP A 88 16.82 9.60 -11.58
N GLY A 89 15.85 8.70 -11.33
CA GLY A 89 15.11 8.04 -12.37
C GLY A 89 14.36 9.03 -13.27
N GLU A 90 14.06 8.60 -14.47
CA GLU A 90 13.26 9.41 -15.40
C GLU A 90 11.81 9.49 -14.90
N PHE A 91 11.17 10.63 -15.10
CA PHE A 91 9.76 10.83 -14.71
C PHE A 91 8.83 9.78 -15.33
N GLY A 92 9.16 9.27 -16.53
CA GLY A 92 8.42 8.21 -17.22
C GLY A 92 8.37 6.89 -16.46
N ASP A 93 9.47 6.50 -15.83
CA ASP A 93 9.54 5.27 -15.04
C ASP A 93 8.71 5.39 -13.75
N GLY A 94 8.78 6.52 -13.08
CA GLY A 94 7.95 6.78 -11.91
C GLY A 94 6.44 6.79 -12.20
N ILE A 95 6.01 7.26 -13.37
CA ILE A 95 4.61 7.18 -13.82
C ILE A 95 4.15 5.73 -13.93
N TYR A 96 5.03 4.83 -14.36
CA TYR A 96 4.73 3.41 -14.45
C TYR A 96 4.40 2.82 -13.06
N CYS A 97 5.26 3.08 -12.06
CA CYS A 97 5.04 2.63 -10.68
C CYS A 97 3.72 3.17 -10.11
N TYR A 98 3.48 4.46 -10.30
CA TYR A 98 2.22 5.11 -9.89
C TYR A 98 1.00 4.43 -10.54
N SER A 99 1.04 4.25 -11.87
CA SER A 99 -0.07 3.67 -12.63
C SER A 99 -0.34 2.22 -12.24
N PHE A 100 0.73 1.44 -12.00
CA PHE A 100 0.61 0.07 -11.51
C PHE A 100 -0.08 0.01 -10.16
N MET A 101 0.36 0.85 -9.21
CA MET A 101 -0.25 0.91 -7.87
C MET A 101 -1.73 1.31 -7.94
N MET A 102 -2.09 2.25 -8.81
CA MET A 102 -3.49 2.64 -8.99
C MET A 102 -4.32 1.50 -9.60
N LEU A 103 -3.81 0.83 -10.65
CA LEU A 103 -4.53 -0.25 -11.32
C LEU A 103 -4.73 -1.47 -10.41
N ALA A 104 -3.74 -1.84 -9.62
CA ALA A 104 -3.85 -2.95 -8.66
C ALA A 104 -4.63 -2.55 -7.40
N GLY A 105 -4.45 -1.32 -6.92
CA GLY A 105 -5.06 -0.83 -5.69
C GLY A 105 -6.56 -0.53 -5.79
N LEU A 106 -7.02 0.03 -6.91
CA LEU A 106 -8.44 0.37 -7.08
C LEU A 106 -9.39 -0.84 -6.94
N PRO A 107 -9.16 -1.99 -7.60
CA PRO A 107 -9.98 -3.18 -7.40
C PRO A 107 -9.95 -3.68 -5.97
N MET A 108 -8.76 -3.71 -5.33
CA MET A 108 -8.63 -4.10 -3.93
C MET A 108 -9.41 -3.18 -3.00
N MET A 109 -9.36 -1.86 -3.27
CA MET A 109 -10.10 -0.86 -2.52
C MET A 109 -11.61 -1.07 -2.63
N VAL A 110 -12.14 -1.34 -3.84
CA VAL A 110 -13.58 -1.62 -4.05
C VAL A 110 -14.02 -2.81 -3.19
N VAL A 111 -13.25 -3.88 -3.15
CA VAL A 111 -13.56 -5.06 -2.32
C VAL A 111 -13.58 -4.70 -0.83
N ILE A 112 -12.57 -3.97 -0.35
CA ILE A 112 -12.44 -3.62 1.08
C ILE A 112 -13.52 -2.62 1.50
N VAL A 113 -13.78 -1.58 0.70
CA VAL A 113 -14.84 -0.59 0.98
C VAL A 113 -16.22 -1.25 0.97
N SER A 114 -16.48 -2.17 0.02
CA SER A 114 -17.73 -2.95 -0.04
C SER A 114 -17.93 -3.83 1.21
N ALA A 115 -16.85 -4.39 1.75
CA ALA A 115 -16.89 -5.15 2.99
C ALA A 115 -17.13 -4.24 4.21
N LEU A 116 -16.45 -3.09 4.28
CA LEU A 116 -16.63 -2.09 5.35
C LEU A 116 -18.02 -1.46 5.35
N ARG A 117 -18.65 -1.29 4.18
CA ARG A 117 -20.03 -0.77 4.07
C ARG A 117 -21.03 -1.61 4.88
N ARG A 118 -20.80 -2.91 5.01
CA ARG A 118 -21.71 -3.80 5.75
C ARG A 118 -21.65 -3.60 7.26
N THR A 119 -20.64 -2.90 7.78
CA THR A 119 -20.37 -2.78 9.22
C THR A 119 -20.90 -1.49 9.86
N ARG A 120 -21.38 -0.50 9.07
CA ARG A 120 -21.87 0.82 9.55
C ARG A 120 -20.90 1.49 10.53
N ALA A 121 -19.67 1.74 10.11
CA ALA A 121 -18.61 2.30 10.92
C ALA A 121 -18.98 3.64 11.58
N LEU A 122 -18.74 3.78 12.88
CA LEU A 122 -18.99 5.02 13.65
C LEU A 122 -18.08 6.18 13.20
N HIS A 123 -16.85 5.86 12.76
CA HIS A 123 -15.86 6.82 12.26
C HIS A 123 -15.42 6.47 10.85
N PRO A 124 -16.30 6.68 9.84
CA PRO A 124 -16.06 6.19 8.49
C PRO A 124 -14.79 6.76 7.85
N ALA A 125 -14.46 8.04 8.08
CA ALA A 125 -13.27 8.66 7.51
C ALA A 125 -11.97 7.99 7.99
N SER A 126 -11.85 7.73 9.29
CA SER A 126 -10.67 7.08 9.86
C SER A 126 -10.56 5.62 9.41
N CYS A 127 -11.68 4.88 9.40
CA CYS A 127 -11.71 3.51 8.87
C CYS A 127 -11.23 3.46 7.41
N LEU A 128 -11.73 4.38 6.57
CA LEU A 128 -11.41 4.43 5.15
C LEU A 128 -9.95 4.88 4.91
N ALA A 129 -9.45 5.84 5.69
CA ALA A 129 -8.05 6.27 5.58
C ALA A 129 -7.09 5.11 5.88
N ILE A 130 -7.34 4.39 6.98
CA ILE A 130 -6.51 3.24 7.37
C ILE A 130 -6.67 2.07 6.38
N ALA A 131 -7.88 1.83 5.88
CA ALA A 131 -8.10 0.84 4.84
C ALA A 131 -7.35 1.20 3.55
N GLY A 132 -7.38 2.46 3.13
CA GLY A 132 -6.62 2.97 1.99
C GLY A 132 -5.10 2.79 2.17
N LEU A 133 -4.57 3.08 3.36
CA LEU A 133 -3.17 2.81 3.69
C LEU A 133 -2.84 1.31 3.60
N GLY A 134 -3.73 0.46 4.10
CA GLY A 134 -3.57 -0.99 4.00
C GLY A 134 -3.56 -1.49 2.56
N VAL A 135 -4.45 -0.97 1.70
CA VAL A 135 -4.45 -1.27 0.26
C VAL A 135 -3.15 -0.81 -0.38
N ALA A 136 -2.70 0.42 -0.13
CA ALA A 136 -1.46 0.94 -0.67
C ALA A 136 -0.26 0.06 -0.29
N ALA A 137 -0.15 -0.35 0.97
CA ALA A 137 0.91 -1.25 1.42
C ALA A 137 0.86 -2.63 0.75
N LEU A 138 -0.34 -3.20 0.54
CA LEU A 138 -0.49 -4.49 -0.15
C LEU A 138 -0.19 -4.39 -1.65
N THR A 139 -0.50 -3.26 -2.31
CA THR A 139 -0.15 -3.06 -3.72
C THR A 139 1.35 -2.93 -3.94
N GLN A 140 2.07 -2.37 -2.98
CA GLN A 140 3.54 -2.33 -3.03
C GLN A 140 4.19 -3.70 -3.01
N ILE A 141 3.58 -4.69 -2.34
CA ILE A 141 4.07 -6.07 -2.39
C ILE A 141 4.01 -6.59 -3.82
N LEU A 142 2.89 -6.36 -4.52
CA LEU A 142 2.73 -6.79 -5.91
C LEU A 142 3.73 -6.08 -6.83
N LEU A 143 3.94 -4.79 -6.61
CA LEU A 143 4.89 -4.00 -7.36
C LEU A 143 6.33 -4.50 -7.17
N GLY A 144 6.73 -4.88 -5.96
CA GLY A 144 8.06 -5.38 -5.64
C GLY A 144 8.46 -6.64 -6.42
N PHE A 145 7.50 -7.41 -6.95
CA PHE A 145 7.77 -8.55 -7.82
C PHE A 145 7.91 -8.17 -9.32
N CYS A 146 7.53 -6.96 -9.68
CA CYS A 146 7.48 -6.49 -11.08
C CYS A 146 8.39 -5.28 -11.33
N HIS A 147 9.09 -4.81 -10.29
CA HIS A 147 9.93 -3.62 -10.31
C HIS A 147 11.41 -4.01 -10.19
N PRO A 148 12.36 -3.27 -10.79
CA PRO A 148 13.78 -3.43 -10.50
C PRO A 148 14.05 -3.36 -8.99
N VAL A 149 15.01 -4.15 -8.53
CA VAL A 149 15.33 -4.25 -7.10
C VAL A 149 16.03 -2.99 -6.57
N ALA A 150 16.76 -2.27 -7.42
CA ALA A 150 17.38 -1.00 -7.09
C ALA A 150 16.35 0.14 -7.25
N GLY A 151 15.91 0.72 -6.14
CA GLY A 151 15.01 1.85 -6.13
C GLY A 151 15.74 3.18 -6.32
N ASP A 152 15.14 4.12 -7.03
CA ASP A 152 15.59 5.50 -7.12
C ASP A 152 14.67 6.46 -6.33
N LEU A 153 15.07 7.72 -6.20
CA LEU A 153 14.29 8.70 -5.46
C LEU A 153 12.95 9.02 -6.14
N MET A 154 12.89 8.98 -7.49
CA MET A 154 11.65 9.23 -8.23
C MET A 154 10.62 8.13 -7.95
N ASP A 155 11.07 6.87 -7.90
CA ASP A 155 10.23 5.74 -7.52
C ASP A 155 9.64 5.91 -6.13
N LEU A 156 10.46 6.27 -5.14
CA LEU A 156 9.99 6.52 -3.78
C LEU A 156 8.93 7.62 -3.73
N VAL A 157 9.16 8.73 -4.43
CA VAL A 157 8.20 9.84 -4.51
C VAL A 157 6.88 9.39 -5.16
N MET A 158 6.96 8.61 -6.24
CA MET A 158 5.76 8.09 -6.93
C MET A 158 5.01 7.05 -6.12
N HIS A 159 5.70 6.22 -5.34
CA HIS A 159 5.08 5.29 -4.39
C HIS A 159 4.30 6.06 -3.30
N LEU A 160 4.90 7.10 -2.73
CA LEU A 160 4.23 7.95 -1.74
C LEU A 160 3.03 8.70 -2.33
N ALA A 161 3.17 9.24 -3.55
CA ALA A 161 2.08 9.90 -4.26
C ALA A 161 0.92 8.95 -4.55
N ALA A 162 1.22 7.72 -5.02
CA ALA A 162 0.20 6.70 -5.26
C ALA A 162 -0.50 6.27 -3.95
N ALA A 163 0.25 6.07 -2.88
CA ALA A 163 -0.31 5.74 -1.56
C ALA A 163 -1.22 6.86 -1.06
N ALA A 164 -0.79 8.12 -1.14
CA ALA A 164 -1.60 9.28 -0.76
C ALA A 164 -2.88 9.37 -1.60
N THR A 165 -2.78 9.13 -2.92
CA THR A 165 -3.93 9.13 -3.83
C THR A 165 -4.91 8.01 -3.49
N LEU A 166 -4.44 6.78 -3.25
CA LEU A 166 -5.29 5.66 -2.85
C LEU A 166 -6.02 5.95 -1.53
N VAL A 167 -5.33 6.52 -0.53
CA VAL A 167 -5.95 6.94 0.73
C VAL A 167 -7.00 8.02 0.48
N ALA A 168 -6.68 9.06 -0.29
CA ALA A 168 -7.61 10.14 -0.61
C ALA A 168 -8.86 9.63 -1.35
N VAL A 169 -8.68 8.81 -2.38
CA VAL A 169 -9.78 8.21 -3.15
C VAL A 169 -10.63 7.31 -2.24
N CYS A 170 -10.00 6.50 -1.38
CA CYS A 170 -10.71 5.65 -0.43
C CYS A 170 -11.58 6.48 0.52
N VAL A 171 -11.07 7.58 1.05
CA VAL A 171 -11.84 8.46 1.94
C VAL A 171 -12.94 9.20 1.18
N LEU A 172 -12.64 9.82 0.03
CA LEU A 172 -13.58 10.66 -0.70
C LEU A 172 -14.72 9.84 -1.34
N ALA A 173 -14.38 8.77 -2.06
CA ALA A 173 -15.37 7.88 -2.68
C ALA A 173 -16.10 7.03 -1.64
N GLY A 174 -15.35 6.48 -0.67
CA GLY A 174 -15.91 5.59 0.35
C GLY A 174 -16.88 6.29 1.30
N ARG A 175 -16.64 7.57 1.64
CA ARG A 175 -17.59 8.35 2.48
C ARG A 175 -18.96 8.44 1.85
N ARG A 176 -19.06 8.61 0.54
CA ARG A 176 -20.35 8.64 -0.17
C ARG A 176 -21.07 7.29 -0.14
N TRP A 177 -20.31 6.18 -0.10
CA TRP A 177 -20.87 4.83 -0.13
C TRP A 177 -21.25 4.29 1.26
N ILE A 178 -20.59 4.78 2.32
CA ILE A 178 -20.83 4.34 3.71
C ILE A 178 -21.87 5.24 4.40
N ALA A 179 -22.04 6.49 3.96
CA ALA A 179 -22.98 7.46 4.55
C ALA A 179 -24.46 7.21 4.20
N ILE A 180 -24.75 6.15 3.44
CA ILE A 180 -26.12 5.69 3.13
C ILE A 180 -26.46 4.53 4.07
#